data_6fd4b0b51baef2bef8cf2c54242e6f8e
#
_entry.id   6fd4b0b51baef2bef8cf2c54242e6f8e
#
_cell.length_a   1.000
_cell.length_b   1.000
_cell.length_c   1.000
_cell.angle_alpha   90.00
_cell.angle_beta   90.00
_cell.angle_gamma   90.00
#
_symmetry.space_group_name_H-M   'P 1'
#
loop_
_entity.id
_entity.type
_entity.pdbx_description
1 polymer ?
#
loop_
_entity_poly.entity_id
_entity_poly.type
_entity_poly.pdbx_seq_one_letter_code
_entity_poly.pdbx_strand_id
1 'polypeptide(L)'
;MDAEIFKMIETNFESVLNLNPKIVQNLVLRSAMVKSRIVSKDEKEKRLRMVLNFGHTIGHGIEASLNYKRLKHGEAVMFGMLGESFISLNRGILSLDEFERIKRVIFKIGVVFPQKLLERNLILKYIGYDKKILSERLNMYLPIKIGKMKFFDDINFDEIERAVDFLFEQNKIKLTST
;
A
#
# COMPACT_ATOMS: atom_id res chain seq x y z
N MET A 1 3.08 7.44 -11.95
CA MET A 1 3.95 7.33 -10.77
C MET A 1 5.40 7.37 -11.24
N ASP A 2 6.38 7.27 -10.38
CA ASP A 2 7.79 7.39 -10.76
C ASP A 2 8.54 6.12 -10.30
N ALA A 3 8.93 5.28 -11.27
CA ALA A 3 9.69 4.04 -11.00
C ALA A 3 11.10 4.33 -10.46
N GLU A 4 11.64 5.52 -10.74
CA GLU A 4 12.98 5.91 -10.26
C GLU A 4 12.98 6.15 -8.73
N ILE A 5 11.85 6.63 -8.16
CA ILE A 5 11.71 6.73 -6.69
C ILE A 5 11.84 5.34 -6.07
N PHE A 6 11.12 4.36 -6.61
CA PHE A 6 11.20 2.98 -6.11
C PHE A 6 12.61 2.42 -6.23
N LYS A 7 13.21 2.54 -7.41
CA LYS A 7 14.59 2.09 -7.67
C LYS A 7 15.59 2.76 -6.72
N MET A 8 15.44 4.07 -6.50
CA MET A 8 16.32 4.81 -5.59
C MET A 8 16.22 4.27 -4.15
N ILE A 9 15.00 3.96 -3.66
CA ILE A 9 14.80 3.36 -2.34
C ILE A 9 15.40 1.95 -2.31
N GLU A 10 15.10 1.13 -3.33
CA GLU A 10 15.56 -0.27 -3.41
C GLU A 10 17.09 -0.38 -3.42
N THR A 11 17.78 0.48 -4.18
CA THR A 11 19.24 0.43 -4.34
C THR A 11 20.02 1.15 -3.25
N ASN A 12 19.43 2.18 -2.62
CA ASN A 12 20.11 2.99 -1.58
C ASN A 12 19.43 2.85 -0.21
N PHE A 13 18.88 1.69 0.08
CA PHE A 13 18.01 1.47 1.23
C PHE A 13 18.63 1.91 2.55
N GLU A 14 19.87 1.49 2.83
CA GLU A 14 20.60 1.88 4.04
C GLU A 14 20.83 3.39 4.13
N SER A 15 21.15 4.03 3.00
CA SER A 15 21.32 5.50 2.95
C SER A 15 20.01 6.24 3.22
N VAL A 16 18.87 5.66 2.81
CA VAL A 16 17.53 6.21 3.12
C VAL A 16 17.24 6.09 4.62
N LEU A 17 17.48 4.92 5.22
CA LEU A 17 17.27 4.70 6.65
C LEU A 17 18.17 5.60 7.52
N ASN A 18 19.43 5.77 7.10
CA ASN A 18 20.39 6.64 7.78
C ASN A 18 20.21 8.13 7.45
N LEU A 19 19.11 8.49 6.79
CA LEU A 19 18.75 9.86 6.45
C LEU A 19 19.84 10.61 5.68
N ASN A 20 20.55 9.94 4.75
CA ASN A 20 21.56 10.60 3.93
C ASN A 20 20.94 11.83 3.23
N PRO A 21 21.48 13.05 3.47
CA PRO A 21 20.82 14.28 3.04
C PRO A 21 20.59 14.36 1.52
N LYS A 22 21.55 13.91 0.70
CA LYS A 22 21.43 13.94 -0.76
C LYS A 22 20.33 13.01 -1.27
N ILE A 23 20.25 11.80 -0.71
CA ILE A 23 19.25 10.81 -1.10
C ILE A 23 17.86 11.27 -0.65
N VAL A 24 17.73 11.70 0.61
CA VAL A 24 16.45 12.15 1.18
C VAL A 24 15.94 13.38 0.45
N GLN A 25 16.79 14.37 0.19
CA GLN A 25 16.41 15.57 -0.58
C GLN A 25 15.88 15.21 -1.97
N ASN A 26 16.53 14.28 -2.67
CA ASN A 26 16.11 13.84 -4.00
C ASN A 26 14.77 13.09 -3.95
N LEU A 27 14.58 12.21 -2.97
CA LEU A 27 13.31 11.51 -2.76
C LEU A 27 12.17 12.48 -2.46
N VAL A 28 12.38 13.45 -1.58
CA VAL A 28 11.39 14.48 -1.24
C VAL A 28 11.02 15.31 -2.47
N LEU A 29 12.03 15.80 -3.20
CA LEU A 29 11.81 16.61 -4.41
C LEU A 29 11.01 15.83 -5.45
N ARG A 30 11.42 14.61 -5.79
CA ARG A 30 10.71 13.77 -6.77
C ARG A 30 9.28 13.43 -6.33
N SER A 31 9.08 13.11 -5.05
CA SER A 31 7.76 12.83 -4.49
C SER A 31 6.85 14.05 -4.59
N ALA A 32 7.35 15.24 -4.25
CA ALA A 32 6.62 16.50 -4.39
C ALA A 32 6.26 16.79 -5.85
N MET A 33 7.19 16.57 -6.79
CA MET A 33 6.93 16.74 -8.23
C MET A 33 5.86 15.77 -8.75
N VAL A 34 5.90 14.51 -8.35
CA VAL A 34 4.87 13.51 -8.71
C VAL A 34 3.51 13.95 -8.19
N LYS A 35 3.42 14.31 -6.91
CA LYS A 35 2.17 14.79 -6.29
C LYS A 35 1.64 16.04 -6.98
N SER A 36 2.49 17.05 -7.19
CA SER A 36 2.12 18.28 -7.88
C SER A 36 1.57 18.01 -9.29
N ARG A 37 2.24 17.16 -10.07
CA ARG A 37 1.80 16.78 -11.42
C ARG A 37 0.43 16.08 -11.43
N ILE A 38 0.15 15.26 -10.44
CA ILE A 38 -1.14 14.56 -10.32
C ILE A 38 -2.23 15.55 -9.92
N VAL A 39 -1.98 16.37 -8.90
CA VAL A 39 -2.95 17.36 -8.40
C VAL A 39 -3.28 18.40 -9.47
N SER A 40 -2.29 18.96 -10.19
CA SER A 40 -2.56 19.94 -11.26
C SER A 40 -3.33 19.37 -12.45
N LYS A 41 -3.30 18.03 -12.66
CA LYS A 41 -4.12 17.37 -13.70
C LYS A 41 -5.53 17.02 -13.25
N ASP A 42 -5.77 16.97 -11.96
CA ASP A 42 -7.06 16.58 -11.36
C ASP A 42 -7.30 17.35 -10.04
N GLU A 43 -7.44 18.66 -10.14
CA GLU A 43 -7.68 19.54 -8.98
C GLU A 43 -8.97 19.19 -8.23
N LYS A 44 -9.99 18.76 -8.96
CA LYS A 44 -11.33 18.44 -8.41
C LYS A 44 -11.49 16.99 -7.95
N GLU A 45 -10.40 16.23 -7.92
CA GLU A 45 -10.39 14.84 -7.45
C GLU A 45 -11.43 13.93 -8.14
N LYS A 46 -11.58 14.10 -9.45
CA LYS A 46 -12.57 13.35 -10.21
C LYS A 46 -12.19 11.87 -10.38
N ARG A 47 -10.92 11.55 -10.60
CA ARG A 47 -10.45 10.18 -10.79
C ARG A 47 -8.93 10.01 -10.61
N LEU A 48 -8.12 10.78 -11.35
CA LEU A 48 -6.66 10.59 -11.39
C LEU A 48 -6.03 10.75 -10.00
N ARG A 49 -6.50 11.70 -9.22
CA ARG A 49 -5.97 11.98 -7.89
C ARG A 49 -6.14 10.80 -6.92
N MET A 50 -7.14 9.93 -7.15
CA MET A 50 -7.30 8.71 -6.35
C MET A 50 -6.08 7.79 -6.40
N VAL A 51 -5.19 7.93 -7.40
CA VAL A 51 -3.93 7.17 -7.46
C VAL A 51 -3.02 7.45 -6.25
N LEU A 52 -3.17 8.61 -5.60
CA LEU A 52 -2.45 8.95 -4.37
C LEU A 52 -2.94 8.17 -3.15
N ASN A 53 -4.12 7.53 -3.25
CA ASN A 53 -4.71 6.72 -2.20
C ASN A 53 -4.31 5.23 -2.29
N PHE A 54 -3.30 4.89 -3.10
CA PHE A 54 -2.77 3.53 -3.13
C PHE A 54 -2.30 3.08 -1.74
N GLY A 55 -2.83 1.96 -1.28
CA GLY A 55 -2.61 1.44 0.07
C GLY A 55 -3.55 2.00 1.14
N HIS A 56 -4.33 3.04 0.86
CA HIS A 56 -5.17 3.67 1.88
C HIS A 56 -6.45 2.88 2.18
N THR A 57 -6.99 2.12 1.24
CA THR A 57 -8.22 1.35 1.49
C THR A 57 -8.01 0.33 2.61
N ILE A 58 -6.99 -0.50 2.49
CA ILE A 58 -6.64 -1.49 3.52
C ILE A 58 -5.95 -0.80 4.71
N GLY A 59 -5.08 0.18 4.45
CA GLY A 59 -4.36 0.92 5.48
C GLY A 59 -5.28 1.60 6.50
N HIS A 60 -6.32 2.30 6.06
CA HIS A 60 -7.31 2.91 6.96
C HIS A 60 -8.10 1.88 7.77
N GLY A 61 -8.44 0.73 7.16
CA GLY A 61 -9.04 -0.38 7.90
C GLY A 61 -8.16 -0.87 9.03
N ILE A 62 -6.86 -1.00 8.79
CA ILE A 62 -5.85 -1.37 9.80
C ILE A 62 -5.77 -0.29 10.90
N GLU A 63 -5.62 1.00 10.53
CA GLU A 63 -5.55 2.09 11.51
C GLU A 63 -6.79 2.17 12.39
N ALA A 64 -7.98 2.10 11.77
CA ALA A 64 -9.24 2.17 12.48
C ALA A 64 -9.42 0.99 13.44
N SER A 65 -9.02 -0.22 13.04
CA SER A 65 -9.07 -1.40 13.91
C SER A 65 -8.18 -1.28 15.15
N LEU A 66 -7.13 -0.45 15.11
CA LEU A 66 -6.22 -0.13 16.21
C LEU A 66 -6.57 1.18 16.92
N ASN A 67 -7.73 1.78 16.64
CA ASN A 67 -8.14 3.09 17.16
C ASN A 67 -7.09 4.18 16.93
N TYR A 68 -6.35 4.13 15.82
CA TYR A 68 -5.29 5.09 15.43
C TYR A 68 -4.14 5.26 16.43
N LYS A 69 -3.89 4.26 17.30
CA LYS A 69 -2.96 4.42 18.45
C LYS A 69 -1.67 3.59 18.38
N ARG A 70 -1.58 2.60 17.49
CA ARG A 70 -0.51 1.58 17.53
C ARG A 70 0.42 1.58 16.34
N LEU A 71 -0.05 2.07 15.21
CA LEU A 71 0.73 2.24 13.98
C LEU A 71 0.66 3.71 13.56
N LYS A 72 1.77 4.19 13.01
CA LYS A 72 1.76 5.47 12.30
C LYS A 72 1.03 5.31 10.97
N HIS A 73 0.40 6.37 10.49
CA HIS A 73 -0.33 6.36 9.22
C HIS A 73 0.48 5.73 8.07
N GLY A 74 1.73 6.17 7.87
CA GLY A 74 2.58 5.62 6.81
C GLY A 74 2.88 4.12 6.97
N GLU A 75 2.95 3.60 8.19
CA GLU A 75 3.15 2.17 8.46
C GLU A 75 1.90 1.36 8.07
N ALA A 76 0.72 1.84 8.42
CA ALA A 76 -0.53 1.20 8.04
C ALA A 76 -0.75 1.24 6.52
N VAL A 77 -0.51 2.40 5.88
CA VAL A 77 -0.59 2.55 4.41
C VAL A 77 0.40 1.63 3.70
N MET A 78 1.59 1.43 4.24
CA MET A 78 2.59 0.52 3.67
C MET A 78 2.10 -0.94 3.67
N PHE A 79 1.45 -1.41 4.73
CA PHE A 79 0.79 -2.71 4.73
C PHE A 79 -0.40 -2.74 3.76
N GLY A 80 -1.14 -1.66 3.67
CA GLY A 80 -2.19 -1.51 2.65
C GLY A 80 -1.64 -1.61 1.23
N MET A 81 -0.51 -0.96 0.93
CA MET A 81 0.17 -1.10 -0.37
C MET A 81 0.55 -2.54 -0.68
N LEU A 82 1.00 -3.29 0.33
CA LEU A 82 1.33 -4.71 0.17
C LEU A 82 0.08 -5.54 -0.14
N GLY A 83 -1.01 -5.33 0.61
CA GLY A 83 -2.28 -6.02 0.37
C GLY A 83 -2.89 -5.70 -0.99
N GLU A 84 -2.89 -4.42 -1.38
CA GLU A 84 -3.41 -3.98 -2.69
C GLU A 84 -2.52 -4.47 -3.86
N SER A 85 -1.20 -4.60 -3.65
CA SER A 85 -0.30 -5.25 -4.61
C SER A 85 -0.57 -6.76 -4.73
N PHE A 86 -0.97 -7.43 -3.64
CA PHE A 86 -1.38 -8.81 -3.66
C PHE A 86 -2.67 -9.03 -4.48
N ILE A 87 -3.62 -8.10 -4.42
CA ILE A 87 -4.79 -8.12 -5.32
C ILE A 87 -4.33 -8.07 -6.78
N SER A 88 -3.37 -7.19 -7.10
CA SER A 88 -2.82 -7.09 -8.46
C SER A 88 -2.14 -8.38 -8.93
N LEU A 89 -1.40 -9.05 -8.06
CA LEU A 89 -0.77 -10.33 -8.33
C LEU A 89 -1.84 -11.41 -8.63
N ASN A 90 -2.86 -11.51 -7.79
CA ASN A 90 -3.93 -12.52 -7.94
C ASN A 90 -4.78 -12.28 -9.20
N ARG A 91 -4.93 -11.04 -9.64
CA ARG A 91 -5.55 -10.69 -10.92
C ARG A 91 -4.63 -10.97 -12.13
N GLY A 92 -3.38 -11.37 -11.92
CA GLY A 92 -2.40 -11.60 -12.99
C GLY A 92 -1.96 -10.32 -13.71
N ILE A 93 -2.19 -9.13 -13.12
CA ILE A 93 -1.86 -7.83 -13.71
C ILE A 93 -0.52 -7.26 -13.23
N LEU A 94 -0.01 -7.75 -12.11
CA LEU A 94 1.34 -7.50 -11.60
C LEU A 94 2.13 -8.81 -11.63
N SER A 95 3.35 -8.79 -12.14
CA SER A 95 4.20 -9.99 -12.15
C SER A 95 4.65 -10.36 -10.74
N LEU A 96 4.92 -11.66 -10.51
CA LEU A 96 5.45 -12.15 -9.24
C LEU A 96 6.78 -11.47 -8.88
N ASP A 97 7.67 -11.27 -9.86
CA ASP A 97 8.96 -10.58 -9.64
C ASP A 97 8.75 -9.15 -9.09
N GLU A 98 7.87 -8.36 -9.69
CA GLU A 98 7.60 -7.00 -9.23
C GLU A 98 6.90 -6.98 -7.86
N PHE A 99 5.98 -7.92 -7.62
CA PHE A 99 5.35 -8.09 -6.31
C PHE A 99 6.37 -8.42 -5.22
N GLU A 100 7.27 -9.39 -5.47
CA GLU A 100 8.31 -9.75 -4.50
C GLU A 100 9.31 -8.61 -4.25
N ARG A 101 9.59 -7.77 -5.24
CA ARG A 101 10.40 -6.56 -5.06
C ARG A 101 9.70 -5.55 -4.15
N ILE A 102 8.41 -5.29 -4.38
CA ILE A 102 7.60 -4.41 -3.51
C ILE A 102 7.60 -4.94 -2.09
N LYS A 103 7.28 -6.20 -1.91
CA LYS A 103 7.25 -6.90 -0.62
C LYS A 103 8.60 -6.81 0.11
N ARG A 104 9.71 -7.06 -0.60
CA ARG A 104 11.07 -6.97 -0.05
C ARG A 104 11.41 -5.58 0.46
N VAL A 105 11.08 -4.54 -0.28
CA VAL A 105 11.30 -3.15 0.14
C VAL A 105 10.50 -2.85 1.40
N ILE A 106 9.22 -3.23 1.44
CA ILE A 106 8.34 -3.02 2.59
C ILE A 106 8.89 -3.73 3.84
N PHE A 107 9.29 -4.99 3.72
CA PHE A 107 9.83 -5.73 4.88
C PHE A 107 11.22 -5.25 5.34
N LYS A 108 12.04 -4.73 4.43
CA LYS A 108 13.32 -4.12 4.80
C LYS A 108 13.16 -2.89 5.71
N ILE A 109 12.04 -2.16 5.63
CA ILE A 109 11.75 -1.02 6.51
C ILE A 109 11.69 -1.46 7.98
N GLY A 110 11.43 -2.75 8.24
CA GLY A 110 11.51 -3.34 9.57
C GLY A 110 10.26 -3.10 10.44
N VAL A 111 9.21 -2.48 9.90
CA VAL A 111 7.94 -2.36 10.62
C VAL A 111 7.28 -3.73 10.69
N VAL A 112 6.95 -4.16 11.89
CA VAL A 112 6.29 -5.45 12.13
C VAL A 112 4.78 -5.25 12.07
N PHE A 113 4.10 -6.08 11.28
CA PHE A 113 2.64 -6.12 11.26
C PHE A 113 2.13 -6.61 12.62
N PRO A 114 1.34 -5.81 13.38
CA PRO A 114 1.00 -6.10 14.77
C PRO A 114 -0.14 -7.12 14.87
N GLN A 115 0.03 -8.28 14.27
CA GLN A 115 -0.99 -9.33 14.14
C GLN A 115 -1.71 -9.68 15.45
N LYS A 116 -0.97 -9.70 16.57
CA LYS A 116 -1.56 -10.02 17.90
C LYS A 116 -2.53 -8.96 18.43
N LEU A 117 -2.49 -7.76 17.87
CA LEU A 117 -3.32 -6.63 18.24
C LEU A 117 -4.45 -6.35 17.24
N LEU A 118 -4.40 -7.04 16.09
CA LEU A 118 -5.32 -6.84 14.99
C LEU A 118 -6.37 -7.94 14.96
N GLU A 119 -7.61 -7.55 14.74
CA GLU A 119 -8.73 -8.45 14.50
C GLU A 119 -9.13 -8.35 13.01
N ARG A 120 -8.98 -9.45 12.27
CA ARG A 120 -9.33 -9.55 10.85
C ARG A 120 -10.71 -8.98 10.55
N ASN A 121 -11.72 -9.46 11.28
CA ASN A 121 -13.12 -9.05 11.06
C ASN A 121 -13.34 -7.56 11.33
N LEU A 122 -12.58 -6.98 12.25
CA LEU A 122 -12.68 -5.56 12.57
C LEU A 122 -12.06 -4.72 11.44
N ILE A 123 -10.94 -5.14 10.86
CA ILE A 123 -10.34 -4.49 9.68
C ILE A 123 -11.35 -4.49 8.52
N LEU A 124 -11.91 -5.66 8.20
CA LEU A 124 -12.89 -5.81 7.12
C LEU A 124 -14.15 -4.99 7.37
N LYS A 125 -14.61 -4.96 8.61
CA LYS A 125 -15.73 -4.10 9.01
C LYS A 125 -15.45 -2.63 8.71
N TYR A 126 -14.29 -2.10 9.08
CA TYR A 126 -13.97 -0.70 8.81
C TYR A 126 -13.79 -0.40 7.33
N ILE A 127 -13.20 -1.30 6.55
CA ILE A 127 -13.14 -1.17 5.09
C ILE A 127 -14.55 -1.16 4.48
N GLY A 128 -15.46 -1.99 4.97
CA GLY A 128 -16.86 -2.05 4.53
C GLY A 128 -17.71 -0.88 4.99
N TYR A 129 -17.44 -0.28 6.16
CA TYR A 129 -18.21 0.86 6.68
C TYR A 129 -18.04 2.13 5.85
N ASP A 130 -16.83 2.40 5.38
CA ASP A 130 -16.56 3.58 4.55
C ASP A 130 -17.27 3.50 3.18
N LYS A 131 -17.77 2.31 2.81
CA LYS A 131 -18.32 2.02 1.47
C LYS A 131 -19.73 1.45 1.46
N LYS A 132 -20.43 1.52 2.58
CA LYS A 132 -21.79 0.92 2.75
C LYS A 132 -22.89 1.58 1.93
N ILE A 133 -22.55 2.49 1.03
CA ILE A 133 -23.60 3.32 0.46
C ILE A 133 -23.95 2.96 -0.98
N LEU A 134 -23.17 2.30 -1.82
CA LEU A 134 -23.62 2.26 -3.23
C LEU A 134 -23.23 1.10 -4.13
N SER A 135 -22.32 0.21 -3.81
CA SER A 135 -22.09 -0.97 -4.68
C SER A 135 -21.24 -2.04 -4.00
N GLU A 136 -21.47 -3.29 -4.37
CA GLU A 136 -20.63 -4.46 -4.02
C GLU A 136 -19.21 -4.37 -4.59
N ARG A 137 -18.84 -3.25 -5.23
CA ARG A 137 -17.58 -3.05 -5.95
C ARG A 137 -16.87 -1.80 -5.46
N LEU A 138 -15.54 -1.91 -5.36
CA LEU A 138 -14.66 -0.85 -4.90
C LEU A 138 -13.86 -0.27 -6.06
N ASN A 139 -13.71 1.06 -6.03
CA ASN A 139 -12.86 1.78 -6.98
C ASN A 139 -11.46 1.91 -6.41
N MET A 140 -10.46 1.39 -7.11
CA MET A 140 -9.07 1.41 -6.65
C MET A 140 -8.09 1.62 -7.80
N TYR A 141 -6.96 2.26 -7.49
CA TYR A 141 -5.79 2.21 -8.34
C TYR A 141 -4.88 1.08 -7.88
N LEU A 142 -4.64 0.11 -8.75
CA LEU A 142 -3.75 -1.01 -8.49
C LEU A 142 -2.47 -0.92 -9.34
N PRO A 143 -1.32 -1.38 -8.82
CA PRO A 143 -0.08 -1.44 -9.59
C PRO A 143 -0.18 -2.52 -10.67
N ILE A 144 0.13 -2.15 -11.90
CA ILE A 144 0.29 -3.08 -13.02
C ILE A 144 1.77 -3.28 -13.36
N LYS A 145 2.60 -2.41 -12.83
CA LYS A 145 4.06 -2.44 -12.87
C LYS A 145 4.59 -1.44 -11.83
N ILE A 146 5.80 -1.64 -11.32
CA ILE A 146 6.47 -0.63 -10.49
C ILE A 146 6.50 0.71 -11.24
N GLY A 147 5.96 1.75 -10.61
CA GLY A 147 5.82 3.08 -11.22
C GLY A 147 4.60 3.25 -12.14
N LYS A 148 3.81 2.21 -12.42
CA LYS A 148 2.64 2.30 -13.27
C LYS A 148 1.39 1.74 -12.59
N MET A 149 0.35 2.56 -12.51
CA MET A 149 -0.93 2.22 -11.88
C MET A 149 -2.05 2.22 -12.91
N LYS A 150 -3.09 1.42 -12.68
CA LYS A 150 -4.32 1.41 -13.47
C LYS A 150 -5.53 1.48 -12.54
N PHE A 151 -6.55 2.21 -12.96
CA PHE A 151 -7.82 2.30 -12.27
C PHE A 151 -8.68 1.05 -12.52
N PHE A 152 -9.31 0.54 -11.48
CA PHE A 152 -10.28 -0.55 -11.49
C PHE A 152 -11.51 -0.12 -10.70
N ASP A 153 -12.69 -0.37 -11.23
CA ASP A 153 -14.00 -0.09 -10.63
C ASP A 153 -14.80 -1.36 -10.32
N ASP A 154 -14.11 -2.49 -10.36
CA ASP A 154 -14.67 -3.82 -10.26
C ASP A 154 -14.06 -4.67 -9.13
N ILE A 155 -13.36 -4.05 -8.18
CA ILE A 155 -12.76 -4.78 -7.03
C ILE A 155 -13.90 -5.25 -6.12
N ASN A 156 -14.00 -6.56 -5.93
CA ASN A 156 -15.00 -7.13 -5.02
C ASN A 156 -14.45 -7.30 -3.60
N PHE A 157 -15.34 -7.53 -2.66
CA PHE A 157 -14.96 -7.62 -1.25
C PHE A 157 -14.14 -8.87 -0.94
N ASP A 158 -14.35 -9.98 -1.65
CA ASP A 158 -13.58 -11.22 -1.49
C ASP A 158 -12.09 -11.02 -1.81
N GLU A 159 -11.77 -10.11 -2.74
CA GLU A 159 -10.38 -9.77 -3.06
C GLU A 159 -9.72 -9.00 -1.92
N ILE A 160 -10.47 -8.12 -1.27
CA ILE A 160 -10.03 -7.41 -0.06
C ILE A 160 -9.82 -8.41 1.09
N GLU A 161 -10.76 -9.33 1.31
CA GLU A 161 -10.64 -10.36 2.34
C GLU A 161 -9.37 -11.19 2.15
N ARG A 162 -9.14 -11.70 0.94
CA ARG A 162 -7.91 -12.45 0.62
C ARG A 162 -6.64 -11.63 0.82
N ALA A 163 -6.67 -10.33 0.51
CA ALA A 163 -5.53 -9.45 0.74
C ALA A 163 -5.26 -9.23 2.24
N VAL A 164 -6.30 -9.09 3.03
CA VAL A 164 -6.16 -9.01 4.50
C VAL A 164 -5.64 -10.34 5.07
N ASP A 165 -6.19 -11.47 4.64
CA ASP A 165 -5.71 -12.81 5.05
C ASP A 165 -4.23 -13.00 4.74
N PHE A 166 -3.81 -12.63 3.54
CA PHE A 166 -2.41 -12.64 3.13
C PHE A 166 -1.51 -11.84 4.08
N LEU A 167 -1.94 -10.65 4.54
CA LEU A 167 -1.15 -9.86 5.49
C LEU A 167 -0.97 -10.58 6.84
N PHE A 168 -2.00 -11.29 7.31
CA PHE A 168 -1.90 -12.10 8.53
C PHE A 168 -0.97 -13.31 8.38
N GLU A 169 -0.89 -13.91 7.20
CA GLU A 169 -0.01 -15.05 6.92
C GLU A 169 1.48 -14.68 6.88
N GLN A 170 1.81 -13.45 6.42
CA GLN A 170 3.20 -13.02 6.27
C GLN A 170 4.00 -13.05 7.59
N ASN A 171 3.36 -12.89 8.74
CA ASN A 171 4.02 -12.94 10.03
C ASN A 171 4.28 -14.36 10.55
N LYS A 172 3.55 -15.36 10.08
CA LYS A 172 3.80 -16.77 10.48
C LYS A 172 5.15 -17.25 9.97
N ILE A 173 5.62 -16.76 8.83
CA ILE A 173 6.86 -17.17 8.18
C ILE A 173 8.11 -16.70 8.94
N LYS A 174 8.06 -15.53 9.62
CA LYS A 174 9.19 -15.05 10.42
C LYS A 174 9.41 -15.77 11.76
N LEU A 175 8.39 -16.44 12.28
CA LEU A 175 8.47 -17.16 13.56
C LEU A 175 9.02 -18.59 13.40
N THR A 176 9.14 -19.11 12.18
CA THR A 176 9.65 -20.46 11.88
C THR A 176 11.10 -20.47 11.38
N SER A 177 11.73 -19.31 11.23
CA SER A 177 13.11 -19.15 10.72
C SER A 177 14.10 -18.60 11.76
N THR A 178 13.76 -18.68 13.05
CA THR A 178 14.64 -18.50 14.21
C THR A 178 14.72 -19.79 15.02
#